data_5d770941c395197cd775fed4f4414454
#
_entry.id   5d770941c395197cd775fed4f4414454
#
_cell.length_a   1.000
_cell.length_b   1.000
_cell.length_c   1.000
_cell.angle_alpha   90.00
_cell.angle_beta   90.00
_cell.angle_gamma   90.00
#
_symmetry.space_group_name_H-M   'P 1'
#
loop_
_entity.id
_entity.type
_entity.pdbx_description
1 polymer ?
#
loop_
_entity_poly.entity_id
_entity_poly.type
_entity_poly.pdbx_seq_one_letter_code
_entity_poly.pdbx_strand_id
1 'polypeptide(L)'
;MEQCKGLIAGIDIGYSKIQASVYSYNSRNVQTVKLTEDSKEKTSLANVVAECMRATGTSQIQSICVTIPDYHSDEISAVRDTLKKCGVSDGRWQVLSRVESFAYYAYRQKSELHAAGVALFDYTSEGIRCDYLAVRKNDNSNYLLQEHTGYTSDILKKAVISKELGLAENELCT
;
A
#
# COMPACT_ATOMS: atom_id res chain seq x y z
N MET A 1 -22.31 26.66 -6.85
CA MET A 1 -22.10 25.34 -7.45
C MET A 1 -21.81 24.34 -6.33
N GLU A 2 -22.77 23.47 -6.01
CA GLU A 2 -22.47 22.34 -5.12
C GLU A 2 -21.45 21.47 -5.82
N GLN A 3 -20.24 21.38 -5.26
CA GLN A 3 -19.25 20.39 -5.72
C GLN A 3 -19.86 19.01 -5.50
N CYS A 4 -20.05 18.25 -6.59
CA CYS A 4 -20.39 16.83 -6.51
C CYS A 4 -19.35 16.12 -5.64
N LYS A 5 -19.75 15.80 -4.42
CA LYS A 5 -18.92 15.11 -3.43
C LYS A 5 -18.94 13.62 -3.75
N GLY A 6 -18.09 13.22 -4.68
CA GLY A 6 -17.95 11.81 -5.04
C GLY A 6 -17.07 11.05 -4.08
N LEU A 7 -17.10 9.71 -4.15
CA LEU A 7 -16.25 8.81 -3.39
C LEU A 7 -14.77 9.02 -3.75
N ILE A 8 -13.95 9.27 -2.74
CA ILE A 8 -12.49 9.13 -2.81
C ILE A 8 -12.11 7.99 -1.87
N ALA A 9 -11.49 6.94 -2.41
CA ALA A 9 -11.11 5.76 -1.65
C ALA A 9 -9.66 5.35 -1.91
N GLY A 10 -9.01 4.84 -0.86
CA GLY A 10 -7.78 4.06 -0.93
C GLY A 10 -8.08 2.62 -0.53
N ILE A 11 -7.68 1.67 -1.35
CA ILE A 11 -7.88 0.24 -1.13
C ILE A 11 -6.52 -0.44 -1.18
N ASP A 12 -6.14 -1.10 -0.10
CA ASP A 12 -4.91 -1.87 -0.01
C ASP A 12 -5.23 -3.36 -0.12
N ILE A 13 -4.79 -3.97 -1.22
CA ILE A 13 -4.86 -5.42 -1.44
C ILE A 13 -3.57 -6.01 -0.86
N GLY A 14 -3.58 -6.29 0.44
CA GLY A 14 -2.44 -6.90 1.12
C GLY A 14 -2.30 -8.39 0.86
N TYR A 15 -1.22 -8.98 1.37
CA TYR A 15 -0.94 -10.42 1.22
C TYR A 15 -2.00 -11.31 1.89
N SER A 16 -2.58 -10.87 3.01
CA SER A 16 -3.52 -11.66 3.80
C SER A 16 -4.94 -11.09 3.86
N LYS A 17 -5.10 -9.80 3.66
CA LYS A 17 -6.38 -9.10 3.78
C LYS A 17 -6.44 -7.86 2.90
N ILE A 18 -7.67 -7.47 2.56
CA ILE A 18 -7.94 -6.19 1.93
C ILE A 18 -8.33 -5.18 3.02
N GLN A 19 -7.82 -3.97 2.92
CA GLN A 19 -8.18 -2.83 3.75
C GLN A 19 -8.65 -1.69 2.87
N ALA A 20 -9.56 -0.88 3.39
CA ALA A 20 -10.05 0.28 2.66
C ALA A 20 -10.23 1.49 3.57
N SER A 21 -10.00 2.65 3.00
CA SER A 21 -10.25 3.93 3.64
C SER A 21 -10.94 4.86 2.67
N VAL A 22 -11.82 5.72 3.19
CA VAL A 22 -12.55 6.71 2.40
C VAL A 22 -12.34 8.10 2.97
N TYR A 23 -12.30 9.10 2.09
CA TYR A 23 -12.31 10.49 2.52
C TYR A 23 -13.73 10.94 2.80
N SER A 24 -13.98 11.40 4.03
CA SER A 24 -15.25 11.97 4.45
C SER A 24 -15.23 13.49 4.29
N TYR A 25 -16.09 14.01 3.41
CA TYR A 25 -16.25 15.44 3.23
C TYR A 25 -16.87 16.15 4.45
N ASN A 26 -17.67 15.43 5.22
CA ASN A 26 -18.34 16.00 6.39
C ASN A 26 -17.36 16.26 7.53
N SER A 27 -16.53 15.27 7.84
CA SER A 27 -15.52 15.38 8.90
C SER A 27 -14.17 15.90 8.38
N ARG A 28 -14.00 16.04 7.07
CA ARG A 28 -12.77 16.44 6.38
C ARG A 28 -11.57 15.58 6.75
N ASN A 29 -11.81 14.32 7.00
CA ASN A 29 -10.76 13.34 7.36
C ASN A 29 -10.92 12.03 6.61
N VAL A 30 -9.90 11.18 6.73
CA VAL A 30 -9.91 9.81 6.23
C VAL A 30 -10.49 8.89 7.30
N GLN A 31 -11.39 8.01 6.89
CA GLN A 31 -12.03 7.01 7.75
C GLN A 31 -11.75 5.61 7.22
N THR A 32 -11.40 4.69 8.10
CA THR A 32 -11.26 3.27 7.75
C THR A 32 -12.65 2.66 7.54
N VAL A 33 -12.82 1.94 6.46
CA VAL A 33 -14.05 1.20 6.15
C VAL A 33 -14.00 -0.15 6.88
N LYS A 34 -15.02 -0.43 7.70
CA LYS A 34 -15.19 -1.75 8.29
C LYS A 34 -15.73 -2.69 7.20
N LEU A 35 -14.91 -3.62 6.78
CA LEU A 35 -15.32 -4.68 5.86
C LEU A 35 -16.02 -5.77 6.68
N THR A 36 -17.21 -6.17 6.26
CA THR A 36 -17.93 -7.28 6.89
C THR A 36 -17.24 -8.59 6.57
N GLU A 37 -16.79 -9.30 7.60
CA GLU A 37 -16.12 -10.61 7.48
C GLU A 37 -17.11 -11.77 7.19
N ASP A 38 -18.32 -11.47 6.75
CA ASP A 38 -19.45 -12.39 6.66
C ASP A 38 -19.40 -13.38 5.49
N SER A 39 -18.23 -13.79 5.04
CA SER A 39 -18.16 -15.01 4.24
C SER A 39 -16.74 -15.58 4.21
N LYS A 40 -16.65 -16.91 4.29
CA LYS A 40 -15.44 -17.70 4.02
C LYS A 40 -14.93 -17.52 2.57
N GLU A 41 -15.56 -16.68 1.77
CA GLU A 41 -15.13 -16.24 0.47
C GLU A 41 -14.24 -15.00 0.62
N LYS A 42 -13.06 -15.05 0.01
CA LYS A 42 -12.15 -13.90 -0.10
C LYS A 42 -12.93 -12.65 -0.46
N THR A 43 -12.88 -11.64 0.40
CA THR A 43 -13.53 -10.35 0.14
C THR A 43 -13.04 -9.84 -1.23
N SER A 44 -13.94 -9.75 -2.20
CA SER A 44 -13.59 -9.31 -3.55
C SER A 44 -13.41 -7.80 -3.59
N LEU A 45 -12.54 -7.30 -4.48
CA LEU A 45 -12.37 -5.86 -4.70
C LEU A 45 -13.71 -5.16 -5.02
N ALA A 46 -14.60 -5.83 -5.75
CA ALA A 46 -15.94 -5.28 -6.07
C ALA A 46 -16.78 -5.06 -4.80
N ASN A 47 -16.75 -6.01 -3.86
CA ASN A 47 -17.45 -5.87 -2.58
C ASN A 47 -16.87 -4.73 -1.76
N VAL A 48 -15.53 -4.58 -1.76
CA VAL A 48 -14.88 -3.47 -1.04
C VAL A 48 -15.28 -2.12 -1.61
N VAL A 49 -15.35 -1.98 -2.93
CA VAL A 49 -15.83 -0.75 -3.59
C VAL A 49 -17.28 -0.45 -3.19
N ALA A 50 -18.14 -1.46 -3.18
CA ALA A 50 -19.54 -1.31 -2.74
C ALA A 50 -19.64 -0.86 -1.27
N GLU A 51 -18.83 -1.43 -0.37
CA GLU A 51 -18.75 -1.02 1.03
C GLU A 51 -18.25 0.43 1.19
N CYS A 52 -17.27 0.85 0.38
CA CYS A 52 -16.82 2.24 0.36
C CYS A 52 -17.94 3.21 -0.06
N MET A 53 -18.71 2.85 -1.08
CA MET A 53 -19.88 3.62 -1.51
C MET A 53 -20.94 3.69 -0.40
N ARG A 54 -21.23 2.57 0.26
CA ARG A 54 -22.17 2.49 1.36
C ARG A 54 -21.73 3.36 2.55
N ALA A 55 -20.46 3.29 2.92
CA ALA A 55 -19.89 4.05 4.04
C ALA A 55 -19.95 5.58 3.81
N THR A 56 -19.88 6.02 2.56
CA THR A 56 -19.95 7.45 2.19
C THR A 56 -21.34 7.93 1.78
N GLY A 57 -22.30 7.00 1.59
CA GLY A 57 -23.64 7.33 1.12
C GLY A 57 -23.69 7.88 -0.31
N THR A 58 -22.67 7.59 -1.14
CA THR A 58 -22.60 8.06 -2.52
C THR A 58 -22.37 6.93 -3.51
N SER A 59 -23.01 7.03 -4.67
CA SER A 59 -22.77 6.16 -5.83
C SER A 59 -21.84 6.77 -6.88
N GLN A 60 -21.45 8.04 -6.70
CA GLN A 60 -20.55 8.72 -7.60
C GLN A 60 -19.10 8.49 -7.15
N ILE A 61 -18.30 7.94 -8.04
CA ILE A 61 -16.86 7.71 -7.80
C ILE A 61 -16.09 8.89 -8.38
N GLN A 62 -15.35 9.58 -7.53
CA GLN A 62 -14.44 10.65 -7.92
C GLN A 62 -13.03 10.12 -8.19
N SER A 63 -12.50 9.32 -7.28
CA SER A 63 -11.18 8.71 -7.42
C SER A 63 -11.03 7.48 -6.56
N ILE A 64 -10.39 6.44 -7.09
CA ILE A 64 -9.99 5.24 -6.33
C ILE A 64 -8.50 4.99 -6.59
N CYS A 65 -7.74 4.84 -5.51
CA CYS A 65 -6.38 4.33 -5.54
C CYS A 65 -6.37 2.91 -4.98
N VAL A 66 -5.84 1.96 -5.75
CA VAL A 66 -5.67 0.57 -5.31
C VAL A 66 -4.19 0.29 -5.16
N THR A 67 -3.80 -0.16 -3.98
CA THR A 67 -2.43 -0.60 -3.71
C THR A 67 -2.37 -2.12 -3.80
N ILE A 68 -1.42 -2.65 -4.55
CA ILE A 68 -1.12 -4.08 -4.71
C ILE A 68 0.29 -4.37 -4.18
N PRO A 69 0.61 -5.62 -3.79
CA PRO A 69 1.94 -5.96 -3.27
C PRO A 69 3.06 -5.57 -4.22
N ASP A 70 3.00 -6.08 -5.44
CA ASP A 70 3.97 -5.83 -6.51
C ASP A 70 3.26 -5.63 -7.85
N TYR A 71 3.96 -5.05 -8.83
CA TYR A 71 3.40 -4.89 -10.18
C TYR A 71 3.48 -6.20 -10.98
N HIS A 72 2.34 -6.87 -11.08
CA HIS A 72 2.13 -7.96 -12.04
C HIS A 72 1.06 -7.55 -13.04
N SER A 73 1.33 -7.73 -14.33
CA SER A 73 0.43 -7.33 -15.42
C SER A 73 -0.98 -7.88 -15.27
N ASP A 74 -1.08 -9.13 -14.82
CA ASP A 74 -2.35 -9.84 -14.65
C ASP A 74 -3.15 -9.27 -13.46
N GLU A 75 -2.49 -8.91 -12.36
CA GLU A 75 -3.13 -8.28 -11.21
C GLU A 75 -3.63 -6.88 -11.55
N ILE A 76 -2.83 -6.07 -12.25
CA ILE A 76 -3.23 -4.74 -12.71
C ILE A 76 -4.45 -4.86 -13.63
N SER A 77 -4.44 -5.82 -14.55
CA SER A 77 -5.54 -6.05 -15.47
C SER A 77 -6.81 -6.49 -14.74
N ALA A 78 -6.69 -7.39 -13.77
CA ALA A 78 -7.81 -7.84 -12.94
C ALA A 78 -8.42 -6.70 -12.11
N VAL A 79 -7.58 -5.83 -11.51
CA VAL A 79 -8.01 -4.65 -10.78
C VAL A 79 -8.77 -3.70 -11.72
N ARG A 80 -8.18 -3.36 -12.87
CA ARG A 80 -8.80 -2.49 -13.88
C ARG A 80 -10.17 -3.01 -14.32
N ASP A 81 -10.25 -4.28 -14.68
CA ASP A 81 -11.49 -4.88 -15.19
C ASP A 81 -12.58 -4.94 -14.09
N THR A 82 -12.18 -5.16 -12.84
CA THR A 82 -13.09 -5.10 -11.70
C THR A 82 -13.60 -3.69 -11.47
N LEU A 83 -12.73 -2.67 -11.48
CA LEU A 83 -13.12 -1.28 -11.30
C LEU A 83 -14.05 -0.80 -12.41
N LYS A 84 -13.81 -1.19 -13.67
CA LYS A 84 -14.71 -0.93 -14.80
C LYS A 84 -16.08 -1.53 -14.58
N LYS A 85 -16.17 -2.79 -14.12
CA LYS A 85 -17.45 -3.44 -13.77
C LYS A 85 -18.18 -2.72 -12.64
N CYS A 86 -17.46 -2.08 -11.72
CA CYS A 86 -18.03 -1.23 -10.67
C CYS A 86 -18.43 0.18 -11.16
N GLY A 87 -18.31 0.48 -12.45
CA GLY A 87 -18.67 1.78 -13.03
C GLY A 87 -17.61 2.87 -12.86
N VAL A 88 -16.36 2.49 -12.52
CA VAL A 88 -15.25 3.46 -12.42
C VAL A 88 -14.73 3.77 -13.82
N SER A 89 -14.83 5.03 -14.22
CA SER A 89 -14.35 5.51 -15.52
C SER A 89 -12.82 5.56 -15.57
N ASP A 90 -12.26 5.39 -16.75
CA ASP A 90 -10.83 5.60 -17.01
C ASP A 90 -10.41 7.02 -16.55
N GLY A 91 -9.22 7.13 -15.95
CA GLY A 91 -8.72 8.38 -15.35
C GLY A 91 -9.23 8.70 -13.94
N ARG A 92 -10.15 7.90 -13.39
CA ARG A 92 -10.61 8.02 -12.00
C ARG A 92 -10.08 6.94 -11.08
N TRP A 93 -9.15 6.14 -11.54
CA TRP A 93 -8.49 5.13 -10.73
C TRP A 93 -6.99 5.12 -10.99
N GLN A 94 -6.26 4.67 -10.00
CA GLN A 94 -4.81 4.46 -10.05
C GLN A 94 -4.48 3.16 -9.33
N VAL A 95 -3.52 2.42 -9.87
CA VAL A 95 -2.91 1.27 -9.19
C VAL A 95 -1.48 1.65 -8.82
N LEU A 96 -1.11 1.40 -7.57
CA LEU A 96 0.24 1.61 -7.04
C LEU A 96 0.75 0.31 -6.46
N SER A 97 2.06 0.10 -6.51
CA SER A 97 2.69 -0.90 -5.64
C SER A 97 2.69 -0.43 -4.19
N ARG A 98 2.84 -1.35 -3.23
CA ARG A 98 2.98 -0.97 -1.81
C ARG A 98 4.16 -0.05 -1.58
N VAL A 99 5.27 -0.30 -2.26
CA VAL A 99 6.48 0.53 -2.17
C VAL A 99 6.23 1.95 -2.66
N GLU A 100 5.53 2.11 -3.80
CA GLU A 100 5.17 3.44 -4.28
C GLU A 100 4.17 4.15 -3.36
N SER A 101 3.14 3.45 -2.91
CA SER A 101 2.18 3.99 -1.95
C SER A 101 2.87 4.48 -0.68
N PHE A 102 3.83 3.68 -0.17
CA PHE A 102 4.65 4.05 0.98
C PHE A 102 5.57 5.24 0.67
N ALA A 103 6.19 5.28 -0.52
CA ALA A 103 7.02 6.41 -0.93
C ALA A 103 6.21 7.72 -0.96
N TYR A 104 4.98 7.70 -1.49
CA TYR A 104 4.09 8.86 -1.45
C TYR A 104 3.74 9.28 -0.02
N TYR A 105 3.47 8.33 0.85
CA TYR A 105 3.22 8.61 2.27
C TYR A 105 4.45 9.24 2.95
N ALA A 106 5.62 8.63 2.79
CA ALA A 106 6.86 9.09 3.39
C ALA A 106 7.22 10.51 2.93
N TYR A 107 7.07 10.77 1.62
CA TYR A 107 7.39 12.07 1.03
C TYR A 107 6.49 13.21 1.54
N ARG A 108 5.30 12.90 2.04
CA ARG A 108 4.40 13.89 2.65
C ARG A 108 4.67 14.16 4.12
N GLN A 109 5.53 13.37 4.75
CA GLN A 109 5.96 13.61 6.12
C GLN A 109 6.97 14.77 6.18
N LYS A 110 7.32 15.18 7.39
CA LYS A 110 8.38 16.18 7.59
C LYS A 110 9.68 15.68 6.95
N SER A 111 10.41 16.57 6.28
CA SER A 111 11.61 16.21 5.52
C SER A 111 12.69 15.54 6.37
N GLU A 112 12.75 15.86 7.65
CA GLU A 112 13.71 15.27 8.60
C GLU A 112 13.49 13.76 8.79
N LEU A 113 12.24 13.28 8.62
CA LEU A 113 11.89 11.86 8.78
C LEU A 113 12.34 10.97 7.63
N HIS A 114 12.66 11.56 6.48
CA HIS A 114 13.10 10.80 5.31
C HIS A 114 14.40 11.33 4.69
N ALA A 115 15.11 12.23 5.39
CA ALA A 115 16.33 12.86 4.86
C ALA A 115 17.45 11.85 4.56
N ALA A 116 17.55 10.77 5.33
CA ALA A 116 18.53 9.70 5.15
C ALA A 116 17.99 8.49 4.36
N GLY A 117 16.73 8.53 3.96
CA GLY A 117 16.00 7.41 3.38
C GLY A 117 14.99 6.81 4.35
N VAL A 118 14.21 5.86 3.86
CA VAL A 118 13.17 5.19 4.64
C VAL A 118 13.15 3.69 4.34
N ALA A 119 12.77 2.89 5.32
CA ALA A 119 12.56 1.46 5.15
C ALA A 119 11.09 1.12 5.44
N LEU A 120 10.49 0.36 4.54
CA LEU A 120 9.18 -0.27 4.72
C LEU A 120 9.38 -1.72 5.12
N PHE A 121 8.77 -2.10 6.23
CA PHE A 121 8.75 -3.50 6.69
C PHE A 121 7.33 -4.03 6.55
N ASP A 122 7.17 -5.05 5.70
CA ASP A 122 5.89 -5.71 5.44
C ASP A 122 5.89 -7.12 6.02
N TYR A 123 4.84 -7.45 6.79
CA TYR A 123 4.63 -8.79 7.30
C TYR A 123 3.86 -9.60 6.25
N THR A 124 4.50 -10.64 5.73
CA THR A 124 3.93 -11.53 4.72
C THR A 124 3.86 -12.96 5.22
N SER A 125 3.21 -13.86 4.49
CA SER A 125 3.24 -15.31 4.78
C SER A 125 4.64 -15.92 4.66
N GLU A 126 5.53 -15.31 3.88
CA GLU A 126 6.91 -15.77 3.66
C GLU A 126 7.91 -15.15 4.64
N GLY A 127 7.44 -14.26 5.51
CA GLY A 127 8.25 -13.57 6.50
C GLY A 127 8.15 -12.05 6.40
N ILE A 128 9.16 -11.36 6.90
CA ILE A 128 9.21 -9.90 6.86
C ILE A 128 9.95 -9.48 5.58
N ARG A 129 9.25 -8.77 4.71
CA ARG A 129 9.84 -8.10 3.56
C ARG A 129 10.31 -6.71 3.99
N CYS A 130 11.50 -6.32 3.53
CA CYS A 130 12.04 -4.98 3.71
C CYS A 130 12.29 -4.33 2.34
N ASP A 131 11.73 -3.16 2.14
CA ASP A 131 12.02 -2.31 0.99
C ASP A 131 12.69 -1.03 1.48
N TYR A 132 13.94 -0.80 1.07
CA TYR A 132 14.68 0.40 1.44
C TYR A 132 14.66 1.42 0.30
N LEU A 133 14.21 2.62 0.61
CA LEU A 133 14.14 3.77 -0.29
C LEU A 133 15.20 4.80 0.12
N ALA A 134 16.24 4.94 -0.67
CA ALA A 134 17.26 5.96 -0.45
C ALA A 134 16.84 7.30 -1.03
N VAL A 135 17.25 8.39 -0.38
CA VAL A 135 17.08 9.74 -0.93
C VAL A 135 18.16 9.98 -1.98
N ARG A 136 17.75 10.32 -3.17
CA ARG A 136 18.62 10.74 -4.28
C ARG A 136 18.30 12.18 -4.66
N LYS A 137 19.29 12.86 -5.19
CA LYS A 137 19.18 14.25 -5.67
C LYS A 137 19.43 14.29 -7.16
N ASN A 138 18.59 15.04 -7.86
CA ASN A 138 18.91 15.56 -9.17
C ASN A 138 18.97 17.11 -9.09
N ASP A 139 19.28 17.78 -10.19
CA ASP A 139 19.49 19.23 -10.23
C ASP A 139 18.26 20.04 -9.74
N ASN A 140 17.07 19.47 -9.74
CA ASN A 140 15.83 20.18 -9.47
C ASN A 140 15.04 19.66 -8.25
N SER A 141 15.30 18.43 -7.76
CA SER A 141 14.51 17.83 -6.69
C SER A 141 15.20 16.67 -5.98
N ASN A 142 14.74 16.39 -4.76
CA ASN A 142 15.02 15.13 -4.09
C ASN A 142 13.95 14.10 -4.49
N TYR A 143 14.33 12.85 -4.63
CA TYR A 143 13.41 11.75 -4.88
C TYR A 143 13.83 10.49 -4.10
N LEU A 144 12.88 9.61 -3.84
CA LEU A 144 13.12 8.32 -3.21
C LEU A 144 13.32 7.27 -4.29
N LEU A 145 14.42 6.53 -4.19
CA LEU A 145 14.75 5.42 -5.08
C LEU A 145 14.82 4.13 -4.27
N GLN A 146 14.09 3.12 -4.70
CA GLN A 146 14.21 1.78 -4.11
C GLN A 146 15.58 1.19 -4.46
N GLU A 147 16.40 0.96 -3.45
CA GLU A 147 17.74 0.39 -3.61
C GLU A 147 17.80 -1.09 -3.26
N HIS A 148 17.04 -1.49 -2.25
CA HIS A 148 17.04 -2.86 -1.77
C HIS A 148 15.61 -3.35 -1.55
N THR A 149 15.36 -4.58 -1.96
CA THR A 149 14.16 -5.32 -1.61
C THR A 149 14.55 -6.74 -1.25
N GLY A 150 13.91 -7.30 -0.26
CA GLY A 150 14.15 -8.69 0.13
C GLY A 150 13.46 -9.07 1.43
N TYR A 151 13.40 -10.36 1.68
CA TYR A 151 12.87 -10.87 2.93
C TYR A 151 13.97 -10.80 4.01
N THR A 152 13.65 -10.12 5.11
CA THR A 152 14.62 -9.88 6.19
C THR A 152 14.72 -11.04 7.17
N SER A 153 13.83 -12.04 7.08
CA SER A 153 13.80 -13.18 7.99
C SER A 153 15.14 -13.89 8.12
N ASP A 154 15.90 -14.00 7.04
CA ASP A 154 17.21 -14.66 7.06
C ASP A 154 18.37 -13.67 7.30
N ILE A 155 18.27 -12.47 6.73
CA ILE A 155 19.34 -11.46 6.85
C ILE A 155 19.35 -10.86 8.26
N LEU A 156 18.19 -10.47 8.81
CA LEU A 156 18.11 -9.93 10.16
C LEU A 156 18.40 -10.99 11.23
N LYS A 157 17.89 -12.21 11.07
CA LYS A 157 18.25 -13.30 11.98
C LYS A 157 19.77 -13.51 12.03
N LYS A 158 20.41 -13.62 10.88
CA LYS A 158 21.88 -13.78 10.80
C LYS A 158 22.60 -12.57 11.39
N ALA A 159 22.25 -11.35 11.01
CA ALA A 159 22.94 -10.14 11.46
C ALA A 159 22.73 -9.86 12.96
N VAL A 160 21.50 -10.00 13.47
CA VAL A 160 21.19 -9.74 14.89
C VAL A 160 21.79 -10.85 15.76
N ILE A 161 21.61 -12.11 15.41
CA ILE A 161 22.13 -13.24 16.17
C ILE A 161 23.66 -13.24 16.14
N SER A 162 24.30 -12.99 14.99
CA SER A 162 25.77 -12.88 14.90
C SER A 162 26.31 -11.77 15.79
N LYS A 163 25.64 -10.60 15.78
CA LYS A 163 26.05 -9.46 16.58
C LYS A 163 25.87 -9.68 18.07
N GLU A 164 24.74 -10.26 18.49
CA GLU A 164 24.46 -10.50 19.91
C GLU A 164 25.23 -11.68 20.50
N LEU A 165 25.49 -12.73 19.68
CA LEU A 165 26.21 -13.91 20.13
C LEU A 165 27.70 -13.85 19.81
N GLY A 166 28.18 -12.83 19.08
CA GLY A 166 29.56 -12.71 18.64
C GLY A 166 30.03 -13.84 17.69
N LEU A 167 29.06 -14.45 16.99
CA LEU A 167 29.32 -15.53 16.04
C LEU A 167 29.63 -14.98 14.65
N ALA A 168 30.50 -15.63 13.91
CA ALA A 168 30.69 -15.31 12.50
C ALA A 168 29.48 -15.76 11.67
N GLU A 169 29.18 -15.04 10.57
CA GLU A 169 28.00 -15.34 9.72
C GLU A 169 27.93 -16.78 9.21
N ASN A 170 29.10 -17.41 8.99
CA ASN A 170 29.21 -18.80 8.53
C ASN A 170 28.88 -19.84 9.61
N GLU A 171 28.84 -19.45 10.88
CA GLU A 171 28.52 -20.38 12.01
C GLU A 171 27.01 -20.52 12.22
N LEU A 172 26.19 -19.70 11.56
CA LEU A 172 24.73 -19.76 11.63
C LEU A 172 24.08 -20.70 10.59
N CYS A 173 24.90 -21.37 9.78
CA CYS A 173 24.43 -22.21 8.67
C CYS A 173 24.46 -23.73 8.95
N THR A 174 24.65 -24.16 10.20
CA THR A 174 24.63 -25.58 10.60
C THR A 174 23.37 -25.97 11.37
#